data_736a9c78fe16f835940f73e1f7eec764
#
_entry.id   736a9c78fe16f835940f73e1f7eec764
#
_cell.length_a   1.000
_cell.length_b   1.000
_cell.length_c   1.000
_cell.angle_alpha   90.00
_cell.angle_beta   90.00
_cell.angle_gamma   90.00
#
_symmetry.space_group_name_H-M   'P 1'
#
loop_
_entity.id
_entity.type
_entity.pdbx_description
1 polymer ?
#
loop_
_entity_poly.entity_id
_entity_poly.type
_entity_poly.pdbx_seq_one_letter_code
_entity_poly.pdbx_strand_id
1 'polypeptide(L)'
;EMLRSLVGSEMCIRDRYALYKAQRKPMPEELVVQIPLLKQTLDYMGIRRLELAGWEADDLLGTVARRCEAAGWACEIVTGDKDSLQLITDTTHVCHVKTRMGQTETIEYTPEVFHAEYGFDPIHMIDLKALMGDSSDNIPGVPGIGEKTAKDLLVRFGTVTDIYRDLDALDIKPGVRKKLAEGRESAQLSFDLATIHTDAPIDFAPESAAWNRDYRPELYDWFRRLGFLKLSEKWGLQPADGAAAPEGALPQLPTVDVTDGTALHALEQAVTAAPYVAVLAPDGLDALTLCDGKACYALAWAQLGDDYNAFLRLPVSYTH
;
A
#
# COMPACT_ATOMS: atom_id res chain seq x y z
N GLU A 1 23.49 -7.96 8.51
CA GLU A 1 24.22 -7.35 9.67
C GLU A 1 25.21 -6.26 9.28
N MET A 2 25.69 -6.19 8.04
CA MET A 2 26.75 -5.25 7.64
C MET A 2 26.25 -3.87 7.12
N LEU A 3 24.93 -3.63 7.01
CA LEU A 3 24.35 -2.35 6.59
C LEU A 3 23.81 -1.49 7.76
N ARG A 4 23.83 -2.00 8.99
CA ARG A 4 23.41 -1.26 10.19
C ARG A 4 24.48 -0.34 10.80
N SER A 5 25.70 -0.33 10.25
CA SER A 5 26.88 0.29 10.88
C SER A 5 27.30 1.65 10.31
N LEU A 6 26.55 2.28 9.40
CA LEU A 6 27.04 3.45 8.66
C LEU A 6 26.24 4.74 8.80
N VAL A 7 25.25 4.82 9.69
CA VAL A 7 24.60 6.11 10.00
C VAL A 7 24.55 6.26 11.51
N GLY A 8 25.32 7.19 12.03
CA GLY A 8 25.28 7.61 13.43
C GLY A 8 24.02 8.40 13.74
N SER A 9 22.85 7.82 13.53
CA SER A 9 21.61 8.28 14.08
C SER A 9 21.40 7.58 15.41
N GLU A 10 21.08 8.31 16.45
CA GLU A 10 20.56 7.71 17.69
C GLU A 10 19.46 6.73 17.30
N MET A 11 19.63 5.47 17.70
CA MET A 11 18.69 4.40 17.41
C MET A 11 17.30 4.83 17.92
N CYS A 12 16.32 4.93 17.02
CA CYS A 12 14.98 5.37 17.37
C CYS A 12 14.43 4.55 18.55
N ILE A 13 13.64 5.17 19.43
CA ILE A 13 13.00 4.46 20.56
C ILE A 13 12.20 3.25 20.09
N ARG A 14 11.59 3.33 18.91
CA ARG A 14 10.85 2.24 18.25
C ARG A 14 11.73 1.02 17.96
N ASP A 15 13.00 1.24 17.62
CA ASP A 15 13.98 0.15 17.42
C ASP A 15 14.41 -0.51 18.73
N ARG A 16 14.34 0.22 19.84
CA ARG A 16 14.71 -0.27 21.19
C ARG A 16 13.58 -1.05 21.85
N TYR A 17 12.33 -0.76 21.52
CA TYR A 17 11.19 -1.45 22.10
C TYR A 17 10.79 -2.66 21.26
N ALA A 18 11.34 -3.82 21.59
CA ALA A 18 11.19 -5.07 20.82
C ALA A 18 9.73 -5.53 20.63
N LEU A 19 8.80 -5.06 21.46
CA LEU A 19 7.38 -5.38 21.35
C LEU A 19 6.63 -4.47 20.38
N TYR A 20 7.20 -3.34 19.98
CA TYR A 20 6.56 -2.42 19.02
C TYR A 20 6.26 -3.14 17.69
N LYS A 21 5.00 -3.15 17.28
CA LYS A 21 4.50 -3.83 16.06
C LYS A 21 4.84 -5.34 15.97
N ALA A 22 5.27 -5.98 17.07
CA ALA A 22 5.74 -7.37 17.06
C ALA A 22 4.66 -8.40 16.67
N GLN A 23 3.37 -8.08 16.86
CA GLN A 23 2.26 -8.94 16.48
C GLN A 23 1.81 -8.77 15.03
N ARG A 24 2.37 -7.83 14.28
CA ARG A 24 2.03 -7.64 12.86
C ARG A 24 2.46 -8.87 12.05
N LYS A 25 1.50 -9.44 11.33
CA LYS A 25 1.78 -10.55 10.42
C LYS A 25 2.61 -10.06 9.23
N PRO A 26 3.50 -10.90 8.69
CA PRO A 26 4.19 -10.56 7.45
C PRO A 26 3.18 -10.34 6.31
N MET A 27 3.58 -9.54 5.34
CA MET A 27 2.78 -9.32 4.14
C MET A 27 2.59 -10.64 3.39
N PRO A 28 1.37 -10.98 2.92
CA PRO A 28 1.14 -12.15 2.08
C PRO A 28 2.07 -12.14 0.84
N GLU A 29 2.59 -13.31 0.45
CA GLU A 29 3.53 -13.43 -0.67
C GLU A 29 2.95 -12.89 -1.97
N GLU A 30 1.67 -13.10 -2.22
CA GLU A 30 0.95 -12.60 -3.39
C GLU A 30 0.91 -11.06 -3.44
N LEU A 31 0.95 -10.39 -2.30
CA LEU A 31 1.01 -8.94 -2.23
C LEU A 31 2.45 -8.43 -2.36
N VAL A 32 3.42 -9.15 -1.81
CA VAL A 32 4.85 -8.79 -1.91
C VAL A 32 5.28 -8.62 -3.37
N VAL A 33 4.85 -9.53 -4.25
CA VAL A 33 5.19 -9.49 -5.68
C VAL A 33 4.50 -8.34 -6.43
N GLN A 34 3.42 -7.77 -5.89
CA GLN A 34 2.70 -6.64 -6.49
C GLN A 34 3.31 -5.28 -6.12
N ILE A 35 4.02 -5.17 -5.01
CA ILE A 35 4.62 -3.90 -4.58
C ILE A 35 5.58 -3.31 -5.61
N PRO A 36 6.52 -4.07 -6.22
CA PRO A 36 7.37 -3.55 -7.30
C PRO A 36 6.56 -3.05 -8.51
N LEU A 37 5.46 -3.75 -8.87
CA LEU A 37 4.59 -3.35 -9.98
C LEU A 37 3.88 -2.03 -9.68
N LEU A 38 3.38 -1.86 -8.45
CA LEU A 38 2.78 -0.61 -8.00
C LEU A 38 3.79 0.55 -8.05
N LYS A 39 5.00 0.34 -7.53
CA LYS A 39 6.07 1.34 -7.55
C LYS A 39 6.41 1.76 -8.98
N GLN A 40 6.56 0.80 -9.89
CA GLN A 40 6.81 1.06 -11.30
C GLN A 40 5.65 1.83 -11.96
N THR A 41 4.41 1.51 -11.59
CA THR A 41 3.22 2.24 -12.06
C THR A 41 3.30 3.72 -11.67
N LEU A 42 3.58 4.00 -10.40
CA LEU A 42 3.71 5.37 -9.90
C LEU A 42 4.86 6.13 -10.58
N ASP A 43 5.98 5.45 -10.86
CA ASP A 43 7.11 6.04 -11.59
C ASP A 43 6.74 6.40 -13.03
N TYR A 44 5.99 5.53 -13.73
CA TYR A 44 5.48 5.83 -15.07
C TYR A 44 4.39 6.91 -15.07
N MET A 45 3.67 7.06 -13.97
CA MET A 45 2.72 8.15 -13.76
C MET A 45 3.41 9.48 -13.46
N GLY A 46 4.71 9.50 -13.22
CA GLY A 46 5.45 10.70 -12.81
C GLY A 46 5.17 11.13 -11.36
N ILE A 47 4.63 10.24 -10.53
CA ILE A 47 4.34 10.53 -9.12
C ILE A 47 5.61 10.38 -8.30
N ARG A 48 5.97 11.42 -7.56
CA ARG A 48 7.11 11.39 -6.64
C ARG A 48 6.86 10.40 -5.52
N ARG A 49 7.75 9.42 -5.36
CA ARG A 49 7.77 8.48 -4.24
C ARG A 49 8.92 8.81 -3.30
N LEU A 50 8.68 8.63 -2.01
CA LEU A 50 9.70 8.82 -0.98
C LEU A 50 9.81 7.53 -0.17
N GLU A 51 11.04 7.06 -0.01
CA GLU A 51 11.39 5.87 0.78
C GLU A 51 12.71 6.15 1.49
N LEU A 52 12.77 5.83 2.77
CA LEU A 52 14.00 5.98 3.55
C LEU A 52 14.13 4.80 4.51
N ALA A 53 15.23 4.04 4.38
CA ALA A 53 15.48 2.92 5.26
C ALA A 53 15.65 3.37 6.70
N GLY A 54 15.03 2.66 7.65
CA GLY A 54 15.08 2.98 9.07
C GLY A 54 14.06 4.03 9.54
N TRP A 55 13.22 4.55 8.64
CA TRP A 55 12.13 5.49 8.96
C TRP A 55 10.79 4.89 8.57
N GLU A 56 9.76 5.22 9.33
CA GLU A 56 8.40 4.81 9.01
C GLU A 56 7.75 5.76 7.98
N ALA A 57 6.74 5.26 7.26
CA ALA A 57 6.02 6.08 6.28
C ALA A 57 5.39 7.33 6.92
N ASP A 58 4.90 7.21 8.16
CA ASP A 58 4.29 8.32 8.89
C ASP A 58 5.30 9.43 9.22
N ASP A 59 6.57 9.05 9.52
CA ASP A 59 7.64 10.03 9.72
C ASP A 59 7.96 10.79 8.43
N LEU A 60 7.90 10.10 7.28
CA LEU A 60 8.07 10.75 5.98
C LEU A 60 6.90 11.69 5.68
N LEU A 61 5.66 11.27 5.97
CA LEU A 61 4.47 12.12 5.84
C LEU A 61 4.58 13.37 6.70
N GLY A 62 4.95 13.21 7.99
CA GLY A 62 5.14 14.33 8.91
C GLY A 62 6.25 15.27 8.44
N THR A 63 7.37 14.73 7.95
CA THR A 63 8.48 15.54 7.42
C THR A 63 8.07 16.31 6.17
N VAL A 64 7.34 15.67 5.25
CA VAL A 64 6.81 16.34 4.04
C VAL A 64 5.86 17.46 4.43
N ALA A 65 4.90 17.20 5.33
CA ALA A 65 3.95 18.19 5.79
C ALA A 65 4.67 19.44 6.36
N ARG A 66 5.66 19.25 7.25
CA ARG A 66 6.43 20.39 7.82
C ARG A 66 7.24 21.15 6.77
N ARG A 67 7.77 20.47 5.76
CA ARG A 67 8.46 21.15 4.65
C ARG A 67 7.51 21.93 3.75
N CYS A 68 6.30 21.41 3.52
CA CYS A 68 5.25 22.13 2.80
C CYS A 68 4.86 23.40 3.57
N GLU A 69 4.60 23.30 4.87
CA GLU A 69 4.29 24.45 5.73
C GLU A 69 5.41 25.50 5.70
N ALA A 70 6.66 25.08 5.86
CA ALA A 70 7.82 25.97 5.82
C ALA A 70 7.99 26.70 4.48
N ALA A 71 7.53 26.07 3.37
CA ALA A 71 7.51 26.64 2.03
C ALA A 71 6.23 27.46 1.73
N GLY A 72 5.28 27.56 2.67
CA GLY A 72 4.01 28.27 2.49
C GLY A 72 2.98 27.49 1.65
N TRP A 73 3.10 26.16 1.57
CA TRP A 73 2.17 25.27 0.85
C TRP A 73 1.15 24.66 1.82
N ALA A 74 -0.06 24.49 1.34
CA ALA A 74 -1.02 23.61 2.00
C ALA A 74 -0.66 22.13 1.73
N CYS A 75 -0.90 21.27 2.72
CA CYS A 75 -0.66 19.84 2.63
C CYS A 75 -1.94 19.06 2.96
N GLU A 76 -2.33 18.12 2.12
CA GLU A 76 -3.42 17.20 2.40
C GLU A 76 -2.86 15.78 2.49
N ILE A 77 -2.95 15.16 3.67
CA ILE A 77 -2.51 13.80 3.92
C ILE A 77 -3.71 12.86 3.72
N VAL A 78 -3.66 12.01 2.69
CA VAL A 78 -4.70 11.01 2.42
C VAL A 78 -4.25 9.68 3.01
N THR A 79 -4.93 9.22 4.05
CA THR A 79 -4.55 8.00 4.78
C THR A 79 -5.74 7.28 5.40
N GLY A 80 -5.59 5.96 5.62
CA GLY A 80 -6.50 5.18 6.48
C GLY A 80 -6.04 5.12 7.94
N ASP A 81 -4.91 5.70 8.28
CA ASP A 81 -4.33 5.66 9.62
C ASP A 81 -4.65 6.95 10.41
N LYS A 82 -5.23 6.78 11.60
CA LYS A 82 -5.57 7.89 12.49
C LYS A 82 -4.35 8.49 13.19
N ASP A 83 -3.19 7.86 13.13
CA ASP A 83 -1.98 8.37 13.74
C ASP A 83 -1.54 9.68 13.11
N SER A 84 -1.78 9.81 11.80
CA SER A 84 -1.51 11.05 11.06
C SER A 84 -2.36 12.24 11.52
N LEU A 85 -3.44 12.04 12.32
CA LEU A 85 -4.23 13.14 12.85
C LEU A 85 -3.42 14.09 13.76
N GLN A 86 -2.34 13.61 14.36
CA GLN A 86 -1.42 14.45 15.13
C GLN A 86 -0.67 15.50 14.28
N LEU A 87 -0.67 15.32 12.95
CA LEU A 87 0.03 16.20 12.00
C LEU A 87 -0.82 17.39 11.54
N ILE A 88 -2.11 17.42 11.89
CA ILE A 88 -3.05 18.46 11.46
C ILE A 88 -2.62 19.83 12.02
N THR A 89 -2.63 20.84 11.16
CA THR A 89 -2.40 22.26 11.45
C THR A 89 -3.35 23.10 10.61
N ASP A 90 -3.24 24.43 10.70
CA ASP A 90 -4.02 25.35 9.86
C ASP A 90 -3.78 25.16 8.35
N THR A 91 -2.65 24.57 7.96
CA THR A 91 -2.25 24.38 6.56
C THR A 91 -2.05 22.91 6.18
N THR A 92 -2.04 22.01 7.15
CA THR A 92 -1.99 20.56 6.93
C THR A 92 -3.28 19.91 7.38
N HIS A 93 -4.03 19.32 6.46
CA HIS A 93 -5.26 18.58 6.74
C HIS A 93 -5.07 17.09 6.51
N VAL A 94 -5.94 16.28 7.12
CA VAL A 94 -5.95 14.82 6.93
C VAL A 94 -7.27 14.37 6.34
N CYS A 95 -7.22 13.83 5.13
CA CYS A 95 -8.31 13.15 4.49
C CYS A 95 -8.29 11.67 4.90
N HIS A 96 -9.03 11.34 5.97
CA HIS A 96 -9.08 9.97 6.49
C HIS A 96 -10.04 9.11 5.66
N VAL A 97 -9.49 8.07 5.03
CA VAL A 97 -10.23 7.16 4.16
C VAL A 97 -10.54 5.86 4.91
N LYS A 98 -11.82 5.54 5.02
CA LYS A 98 -12.30 4.33 5.68
C LYS A 98 -13.13 3.50 4.72
N THR A 99 -12.70 2.29 4.45
CA THR A 99 -13.47 1.34 3.65
C THR A 99 -14.15 0.32 4.56
N ARG A 100 -15.48 0.26 4.48
CA ARG A 100 -16.28 -0.71 5.22
C ARG A 100 -17.32 -1.33 4.29
N MET A 101 -17.38 -2.66 4.24
CA MET A 101 -18.34 -3.41 3.41
C MET A 101 -18.38 -2.97 1.92
N GLY A 102 -17.20 -2.64 1.34
CA GLY A 102 -17.08 -2.18 -0.04
C GLY A 102 -17.50 -0.73 -0.30
N GLN A 103 -17.90 0.01 0.75
CA GLN A 103 -18.16 1.43 0.67
C GLN A 103 -16.97 2.20 1.25
N THR A 104 -16.53 3.22 0.56
CA THR A 104 -15.46 4.11 1.01
C THR A 104 -16.07 5.40 1.49
N GLU A 105 -15.85 5.71 2.76
CA GLU A 105 -16.17 6.98 3.39
C GLU A 105 -14.90 7.77 3.56
N THR A 106 -15.00 9.08 3.35
CA THR A 106 -13.88 10.00 3.49
C THR A 106 -14.27 11.10 4.46
N ILE A 107 -13.43 11.34 5.46
CA ILE A 107 -13.60 12.43 6.42
C ILE A 107 -12.39 13.35 6.29
N GLU A 108 -12.64 14.60 5.98
CA GLU A 108 -11.61 15.64 6.00
C GLU A 108 -11.49 16.21 7.42
N TYR A 109 -10.34 16.02 8.04
CA TYR A 109 -10.02 16.56 9.34
C TYR A 109 -9.22 17.86 9.20
N THR A 110 -9.87 18.96 9.52
CA THR A 110 -9.23 20.24 9.85
C THR A 110 -9.05 20.35 11.36
N PRO A 111 -8.33 21.36 11.89
CA PRO A 111 -8.26 21.59 13.34
C PRO A 111 -9.64 21.67 14.01
N GLU A 112 -10.60 22.34 13.35
CA GLU A 112 -11.96 22.53 13.89
C GLU A 112 -12.74 21.21 13.94
N VAL A 113 -12.70 20.42 12.87
CA VAL A 113 -13.37 19.12 12.80
C VAL A 113 -12.77 18.17 13.83
N PHE A 114 -11.45 18.14 13.95
CA PHE A 114 -10.77 17.34 14.96
C PHE A 114 -11.17 17.78 16.37
N HIS A 115 -11.10 19.09 16.66
CA HIS A 115 -11.45 19.62 17.98
C HIS A 115 -12.91 19.33 18.35
N ALA A 116 -13.83 19.42 17.39
CA ALA A 116 -15.25 19.07 17.62
C ALA A 116 -15.45 17.58 17.99
N GLU A 117 -14.65 16.67 17.44
CA GLU A 117 -14.73 15.22 17.71
C GLU A 117 -14.00 14.83 19.01
N TYR A 118 -12.82 15.41 19.25
CA TYR A 118 -11.92 14.97 20.31
C TYR A 118 -11.94 15.88 21.56
N GLY A 119 -12.22 17.17 21.40
CA GLY A 119 -12.28 18.17 22.47
C GLY A 119 -10.93 18.76 22.88
N PHE A 120 -9.87 18.47 22.13
CA PHE A 120 -8.51 19.00 22.32
C PHE A 120 -7.82 19.17 20.95
N ASP A 121 -6.64 19.80 20.90
CA ASP A 121 -5.95 20.07 19.66
C ASP A 121 -5.29 18.83 19.05
N PRO A 122 -5.13 18.75 17.72
CA PRO A 122 -4.66 17.57 16.99
C PRO A 122 -3.34 16.97 17.50
N ILE A 123 -2.39 17.81 17.89
CA ILE A 123 -1.09 17.37 18.43
C ILE A 123 -1.22 16.48 19.67
N HIS A 124 -2.29 16.65 20.45
CA HIS A 124 -2.56 15.87 21.65
C HIS A 124 -3.13 14.48 21.37
N MET A 125 -3.24 14.07 20.09
CA MET A 125 -3.43 12.67 19.74
C MET A 125 -2.28 11.79 20.28
N ILE A 126 -1.07 12.35 20.36
CA ILE A 126 0.09 11.71 20.99
C ILE A 126 -0.19 11.44 22.47
N ASP A 127 -0.67 12.46 23.19
CA ASP A 127 -1.04 12.36 24.61
C ASP A 127 -2.16 11.34 24.84
N LEU A 128 -3.15 11.30 23.94
CA LEU A 128 -4.23 10.32 24.01
C LEU A 128 -3.68 8.88 23.94
N LYS A 129 -2.79 8.60 22.98
CA LYS A 129 -2.14 7.29 22.84
C LYS A 129 -1.18 7.01 23.98
N ALA A 130 -0.50 7.97 24.52
CA ALA A 130 0.35 7.83 25.68
C ALA A 130 -0.43 7.32 26.91
N LEU A 131 -1.68 7.75 27.07
CA LEU A 131 -2.53 7.32 28.17
C LEU A 131 -3.28 6.01 27.89
N MET A 132 -3.94 5.89 26.72
CA MET A 132 -4.79 4.73 26.46
C MET A 132 -4.05 3.55 25.82
N GLY A 133 -2.86 3.79 25.27
CA GLY A 133 -2.14 2.83 24.45
C GLY A 133 -2.74 2.67 23.05
N ASP A 134 -2.09 1.81 22.26
CA ASP A 134 -2.57 1.36 20.95
C ASP A 134 -2.26 -0.12 20.75
N SER A 135 -3.30 -0.93 20.70
CA SER A 135 -3.16 -2.37 20.52
C SER A 135 -2.70 -2.76 19.10
N SER A 136 -2.92 -1.92 18.09
CA SER A 136 -2.51 -2.19 16.71
C SER A 136 -0.99 -2.11 16.53
N ASP A 137 -0.35 -1.23 17.31
CA ASP A 137 1.10 -1.01 17.29
C ASP A 137 1.81 -1.55 18.53
N ASN A 138 1.04 -2.19 19.42
CA ASN A 138 1.52 -2.70 20.70
C ASN A 138 2.13 -1.61 21.60
N ILE A 139 1.51 -0.42 21.57
CA ILE A 139 1.84 0.68 22.48
C ILE A 139 1.08 0.45 23.78
N PRO A 140 1.79 0.33 24.93
CA PRO A 140 1.18 -0.17 26.16
C PRO A 140 0.17 0.79 26.81
N GLY A 141 0.38 2.10 26.72
CA GLY A 141 -0.40 3.07 27.45
C GLY A 141 -0.28 2.91 28.97
N VAL A 142 -1.20 3.49 29.72
CA VAL A 142 -1.34 3.32 31.17
C VAL A 142 -2.32 2.18 31.45
N PRO A 143 -1.90 1.07 32.11
CA PRO A 143 -2.77 -0.05 32.34
C PRO A 143 -4.09 0.32 33.02
N GLY A 144 -5.21 -0.02 32.36
CA GLY A 144 -6.55 0.26 32.85
C GLY A 144 -7.05 1.70 32.66
N ILE A 145 -6.35 2.51 31.88
CA ILE A 145 -6.85 3.79 31.33
C ILE A 145 -7.27 3.52 29.89
N GLY A 146 -8.57 3.58 29.61
CA GLY A 146 -9.08 3.46 28.25
C GLY A 146 -9.42 4.81 27.64
N GLU A 147 -9.81 4.81 26.37
CA GLU A 147 -10.06 6.01 25.55
C GLU A 147 -10.93 7.06 26.23
N LYS A 148 -12.07 6.64 26.79
CA LYS A 148 -12.99 7.59 27.47
C LYS A 148 -12.34 8.31 28.64
N THR A 149 -11.54 7.61 29.45
CA THR A 149 -10.86 8.19 30.60
C THR A 149 -9.71 9.08 30.14
N ALA A 150 -8.96 8.64 29.13
CA ALA A 150 -7.87 9.42 28.57
C ALA A 150 -8.37 10.72 27.95
N LYS A 151 -9.44 10.70 27.15
CA LYS A 151 -10.09 11.91 26.62
C LYS A 151 -10.57 12.86 27.73
N ASP A 152 -11.26 12.36 28.77
CA ASP A 152 -11.71 13.19 29.89
C ASP A 152 -10.54 13.88 30.59
N LEU A 153 -9.44 13.16 30.78
CA LEU A 153 -8.22 13.71 31.40
C LEU A 153 -7.61 14.84 30.55
N LEU A 154 -7.48 14.63 29.25
CA LEU A 154 -6.89 15.62 28.34
C LEU A 154 -7.76 16.86 28.20
N VAL A 155 -9.07 16.70 28.05
CA VAL A 155 -10.01 17.84 27.97
C VAL A 155 -10.01 18.69 29.24
N ARG A 156 -9.86 18.05 30.43
CA ARG A 156 -9.91 18.74 31.71
C ARG A 156 -8.56 19.31 32.16
N PHE A 157 -7.48 18.65 31.85
CA PHE A 157 -6.18 18.94 32.46
C PHE A 157 -5.05 19.21 31.46
N GLY A 158 -5.33 19.12 30.17
CA GLY A 158 -4.36 19.37 29.10
C GLY A 158 -3.48 18.17 28.79
N THR A 159 -2.16 18.37 28.69
CA THR A 159 -1.21 17.37 28.23
C THR A 159 -0.90 16.28 29.27
N VAL A 160 -0.33 15.17 28.82
CA VAL A 160 0.23 14.16 29.72
C VAL A 160 1.24 14.76 30.70
N THR A 161 2.06 15.70 30.23
CA THR A 161 3.02 16.41 31.08
C THR A 161 2.33 17.19 32.18
N ASP A 162 1.25 17.94 31.87
CA ASP A 162 0.49 18.70 32.88
C ASP A 162 -0.19 17.76 33.87
N ILE A 163 -0.80 16.68 33.40
CA ILE A 163 -1.44 15.66 34.25
C ILE A 163 -0.44 15.09 35.24
N TYR A 164 0.76 14.75 34.81
CA TYR A 164 1.77 14.16 35.70
C TYR A 164 2.50 15.16 36.59
N ARG A 165 2.56 16.46 36.20
CA ARG A 165 3.10 17.55 37.04
C ARG A 165 2.24 17.74 38.28
N ASP A 166 0.94 17.79 38.13
CA ASP A 166 0.00 18.16 39.16
C ASP A 166 -0.86 16.97 39.65
N LEU A 167 -0.43 15.73 39.42
CA LEU A 167 -1.20 14.49 39.60
C LEU A 167 -1.91 14.36 40.95
N ASP A 168 -1.25 14.80 42.04
CA ASP A 168 -1.80 14.68 43.38
C ASP A 168 -2.90 15.73 43.68
N ALA A 169 -2.88 16.85 42.95
CA ALA A 169 -3.85 17.92 43.10
C ALA A 169 -5.07 17.80 42.18
N LEU A 170 -5.03 16.90 41.15
CA LEU A 170 -6.11 16.76 40.20
C LEU A 170 -7.40 16.25 40.87
N ASP A 171 -8.54 16.81 40.47
CA ASP A 171 -9.86 16.31 40.89
C ASP A 171 -10.25 15.08 40.03
N ILE A 172 -9.68 13.94 40.37
CA ILE A 172 -9.93 12.62 39.73
C ILE A 172 -10.15 11.52 40.76
N LYS A 173 -10.81 10.45 40.31
CA LYS A 173 -11.08 9.29 41.18
C LYS A 173 -9.76 8.69 41.71
N PRO A 174 -9.69 8.29 42.98
CA PRO A 174 -8.48 7.73 43.57
C PRO A 174 -7.91 6.55 42.78
N GLY A 175 -8.78 5.67 42.23
CA GLY A 175 -8.36 4.55 41.39
C GLY A 175 -7.70 4.97 40.07
N VAL A 176 -8.12 6.09 39.46
CA VAL A 176 -7.50 6.64 38.25
C VAL A 176 -6.13 7.22 38.60
N ARG A 177 -6.06 8.01 39.71
CA ARG A 177 -4.79 8.57 40.19
C ARG A 177 -3.75 7.50 40.47
N LYS A 178 -4.15 6.42 41.15
CA LYS A 178 -3.26 5.28 41.41
C LYS A 178 -2.70 4.68 40.12
N LYS A 179 -3.57 4.42 39.12
CA LYS A 179 -3.16 3.87 37.83
C LYS A 179 -2.19 4.79 37.08
N LEU A 180 -2.46 6.09 37.07
CA LEU A 180 -1.56 7.08 36.47
C LEU A 180 -0.20 7.08 37.19
N ALA A 181 -0.19 7.09 38.53
CA ALA A 181 1.06 7.07 39.30
C ALA A 181 1.91 5.82 39.02
N GLU A 182 1.27 4.65 38.99
CA GLU A 182 1.93 3.36 38.69
C GLU A 182 2.36 3.23 37.22
N GLY A 183 1.64 3.88 36.31
CA GLY A 183 1.87 3.81 34.87
C GLY A 183 2.71 4.92 34.28
N ARG A 184 3.36 5.79 35.06
CA ARG A 184 4.10 6.96 34.59
C ARG A 184 5.15 6.62 33.52
N GLU A 185 5.99 5.60 33.78
CA GLU A 185 7.04 5.19 32.85
C GLU A 185 6.44 4.60 31.55
N SER A 186 5.34 3.86 31.67
CA SER A 186 4.63 3.30 30.52
C SER A 186 3.98 4.39 29.67
N ALA A 187 3.45 5.45 30.29
CA ALA A 187 2.92 6.61 29.59
C ALA A 187 4.02 7.36 28.81
N GLN A 188 5.19 7.57 29.44
CA GLN A 188 6.33 8.22 28.76
C GLN A 188 6.81 7.39 27.57
N LEU A 189 7.02 6.09 27.75
CA LEU A 189 7.39 5.17 26.66
C LEU A 189 6.35 5.23 25.53
N SER A 190 5.06 5.22 25.89
CA SER A 190 3.97 5.25 24.92
C SER A 190 3.89 6.59 24.17
N PHE A 191 4.18 7.70 24.84
CA PHE A 191 4.29 9.02 24.23
C PHE A 191 5.40 9.04 23.16
N ASP A 192 6.58 8.53 23.51
CA ASP A 192 7.72 8.50 22.60
C ASP A 192 7.45 7.57 21.39
N LEU A 193 6.79 6.42 21.62
CA LEU A 193 6.43 5.48 20.56
C LEU A 193 5.35 6.03 19.62
N ALA A 194 4.37 6.78 20.15
CA ALA A 194 3.26 7.33 19.38
C ALA A 194 3.64 8.60 18.59
N THR A 195 4.75 9.25 18.94
CA THR A 195 5.19 10.50 18.31
C THR A 195 5.69 10.24 16.90
N ILE A 196 5.11 10.90 15.90
CA ILE A 196 5.62 10.93 14.53
C ILE A 196 6.78 11.92 14.46
N HIS A 197 7.94 11.45 13.97
CA HIS A 197 9.08 12.31 13.73
C HIS A 197 8.89 13.10 12.43
N THR A 198 9.24 14.38 12.46
CA THR A 198 9.01 15.31 11.34
C THR A 198 10.30 15.87 10.74
N ASP A 199 11.41 15.21 11.01
CA ASP A 199 12.77 15.65 10.67
C ASP A 199 13.58 14.58 9.90
N ALA A 200 12.89 13.64 9.25
CA ALA A 200 13.53 12.62 8.44
C ALA A 200 14.45 13.25 7.38
N PRO A 201 15.69 12.74 7.21
CA PRO A 201 16.67 13.30 6.28
C PRO A 201 16.38 12.91 4.82
N ILE A 202 15.19 13.27 4.33
CA ILE A 202 14.76 13.05 2.95
C ILE A 202 15.19 14.21 2.06
N ASP A 203 15.50 13.92 0.80
CA ASP A 203 15.68 14.95 -0.23
C ASP A 203 14.32 15.29 -0.86
N PHE A 204 13.64 16.30 -0.32
CA PHE A 204 12.34 16.73 -0.75
C PHE A 204 12.19 18.25 -0.67
N ALA A 205 11.72 18.84 -1.76
CA ALA A 205 11.16 20.19 -1.82
C ALA A 205 9.78 20.10 -2.49
N PRO A 206 8.75 20.85 -2.03
CA PRO A 206 7.39 20.76 -2.59
C PRO A 206 7.35 20.94 -4.11
N GLU A 207 8.16 21.85 -4.64
CA GLU A 207 8.25 22.14 -6.07
C GLU A 207 8.74 20.92 -6.88
N SER A 208 9.57 20.08 -6.30
CA SER A 208 10.09 18.86 -6.93
C SER A 208 9.05 17.75 -7.07
N ALA A 209 7.91 17.89 -6.40
CA ALA A 209 6.81 16.95 -6.44
C ALA A 209 5.63 17.43 -7.32
N ALA A 210 5.83 18.53 -8.07
CA ALA A 210 4.81 19.01 -8.99
C ALA A 210 4.42 17.92 -10.00
N TRP A 211 3.13 17.63 -10.07
CA TRP A 211 2.58 16.60 -10.94
C TRP A 211 1.54 17.19 -11.89
N ASN A 212 1.89 17.25 -13.18
CA ASN A 212 1.07 17.84 -14.24
C ASN A 212 0.30 16.79 -15.04
N ARG A 213 0.24 15.55 -14.57
CA ARG A 213 -0.27 14.38 -15.31
C ARG A 213 0.52 14.09 -16.60
N ASP A 214 1.80 14.45 -16.61
CA ASP A 214 2.71 14.11 -17.70
C ASP A 214 3.13 12.65 -17.53
N TYR A 215 2.27 11.76 -18.01
CA TYR A 215 2.52 10.33 -17.95
C TYR A 215 3.68 9.97 -18.90
N ARG A 216 4.55 9.07 -18.44
CA ARG A 216 5.58 8.53 -19.32
C ARG A 216 4.97 7.69 -20.42
N PRO A 217 5.53 7.71 -21.65
CA PRO A 217 5.01 6.92 -22.76
C PRO A 217 4.83 5.43 -22.45
N GLU A 218 5.71 4.88 -21.61
CA GLU A 218 5.69 3.47 -21.20
C GLU A 218 4.46 3.08 -20.38
N LEU A 219 3.72 4.05 -19.81
CA LEU A 219 2.55 3.77 -18.99
C LEU A 219 1.43 3.06 -19.78
N TYR A 220 1.25 3.40 -21.05
CA TYR A 220 0.26 2.77 -21.93
C TYR A 220 0.53 1.26 -22.05
N ASP A 221 1.74 0.87 -22.43
CA ASP A 221 2.13 -0.54 -22.59
C ASP A 221 2.15 -1.29 -21.27
N TRP A 222 2.55 -0.60 -20.20
CA TRP A 222 2.52 -1.12 -18.85
C TRP A 222 1.10 -1.48 -18.40
N PHE A 223 0.14 -0.60 -18.62
CA PHE A 223 -1.27 -0.84 -18.28
C PHE A 223 -1.86 -1.98 -19.12
N ARG A 224 -1.50 -2.09 -20.38
CA ARG A 224 -1.90 -3.23 -21.22
C ARG A 224 -1.36 -4.54 -20.67
N ARG A 225 -0.09 -4.57 -20.29
CA ARG A 225 0.55 -5.74 -19.68
C ARG A 225 -0.12 -6.15 -18.37
N LEU A 226 -0.57 -5.19 -17.55
CA LEU A 226 -1.27 -5.44 -16.30
C LEU A 226 -2.78 -5.69 -16.47
N GLY A 227 -3.31 -5.64 -17.70
CA GLY A 227 -4.74 -5.82 -17.97
C GLY A 227 -5.61 -4.61 -17.58
N PHE A 228 -5.03 -3.43 -17.37
CA PHE A 228 -5.75 -2.21 -16.96
C PHE A 228 -6.32 -1.43 -18.15
N LEU A 229 -7.00 -2.11 -19.06
CA LEU A 229 -7.49 -1.53 -20.31
C LEU A 229 -8.48 -0.37 -20.07
N LYS A 230 -9.46 -0.56 -19.20
CA LYS A 230 -10.45 0.47 -18.84
C LYS A 230 -9.82 1.70 -18.21
N LEU A 231 -8.76 1.53 -17.44
CA LEU A 231 -8.04 2.63 -16.80
C LEU A 231 -7.24 3.41 -17.85
N SER A 232 -6.61 2.70 -18.79
CA SER A 232 -5.90 3.29 -19.92
C SER A 232 -6.84 4.17 -20.77
N GLU A 233 -8.03 3.67 -21.11
CA GLU A 233 -9.06 4.44 -21.82
C GLU A 233 -9.54 5.66 -21.03
N LYS A 234 -9.87 5.47 -19.75
CA LYS A 234 -10.33 6.54 -18.84
C LYS A 234 -9.33 7.69 -18.75
N TRP A 235 -8.04 7.39 -18.82
CA TRP A 235 -6.97 8.39 -18.73
C TRP A 235 -6.49 8.90 -20.09
N GLY A 236 -7.08 8.41 -21.19
CA GLY A 236 -6.75 8.83 -22.54
C GLY A 236 -5.31 8.51 -22.94
N LEU A 237 -4.73 7.43 -22.36
CA LEU A 237 -3.37 7.04 -22.69
C LEU A 237 -3.28 6.55 -24.11
N GLN A 238 -2.21 6.95 -24.81
CA GLN A 238 -1.94 6.58 -26.19
C GLN A 238 -0.60 5.83 -26.26
N PRO A 239 -0.40 4.96 -27.25
CA PRO A 239 0.92 4.41 -27.54
C PRO A 239 1.95 5.51 -27.70
N ALA A 240 3.21 5.27 -27.36
CA ALA A 240 4.30 6.19 -27.64
C ALA A 240 4.34 6.53 -29.14
N ASP A 241 4.53 7.81 -29.48
CA ASP A 241 4.57 8.28 -30.87
C ASP A 241 5.58 7.45 -31.69
N GLY A 242 5.09 6.80 -32.74
CA GLY A 242 5.87 5.94 -33.65
C GLY A 242 5.64 4.45 -33.47
N ALA A 243 5.14 3.99 -32.35
CA ALA A 243 4.48 2.70 -32.26
C ALA A 243 2.99 2.92 -32.58
N ALA A 244 2.63 3.04 -33.85
CA ALA A 244 1.29 2.64 -34.23
C ALA A 244 1.06 1.32 -33.49
N ALA A 245 0.04 1.27 -32.58
CA ALA A 245 -0.45 -0.03 -32.17
C ALA A 245 -0.52 -0.83 -33.46
N PRO A 246 0.09 -2.00 -33.55
CA PRO A 246 -0.10 -2.78 -34.75
C PRO A 246 -1.60 -2.98 -34.85
N GLU A 247 -2.25 -2.09 -35.64
CA GLU A 247 -3.56 -2.39 -36.15
C GLU A 247 -3.35 -3.71 -36.88
N GLY A 248 -3.66 -4.79 -36.17
CA GLY A 248 -4.05 -6.02 -36.76
C GLY A 248 -3.01 -6.87 -37.41
N ALA A 249 -1.77 -6.75 -37.24
CA ALA A 249 -0.93 -7.90 -37.55
C ALA A 249 -0.34 -8.44 -36.22
N LEU A 250 -1.13 -9.17 -35.47
CA LEU A 250 -0.56 -10.33 -34.76
C LEU A 250 0.39 -10.98 -35.77
N PRO A 251 1.67 -11.25 -35.42
CA PRO A 251 2.52 -11.98 -36.33
C PRO A 251 1.68 -13.18 -36.80
N GLN A 252 1.44 -13.25 -38.13
CA GLN A 252 0.72 -14.40 -38.67
C GLN A 252 1.62 -15.60 -38.45
N LEU A 253 1.44 -16.22 -37.32
CA LEU A 253 2.13 -17.46 -37.03
C LEU A 253 1.62 -18.49 -38.04
N PRO A 254 2.49 -19.34 -38.60
CA PRO A 254 2.06 -20.41 -39.48
C PRO A 254 1.01 -21.24 -38.72
N THR A 255 -0.11 -21.49 -39.38
CA THR A 255 -1.15 -22.38 -38.85
C THR A 255 -0.92 -23.78 -39.37
N VAL A 256 -0.92 -24.73 -38.45
CA VAL A 256 -0.82 -26.17 -38.71
C VAL A 256 -2.15 -26.80 -38.37
N ASP A 257 -2.85 -27.34 -39.34
CA ASP A 257 -4.06 -28.09 -39.09
C ASP A 257 -3.70 -29.49 -38.55
N VAL A 258 -4.17 -29.82 -37.37
CA VAL A 258 -3.91 -31.09 -36.70
C VAL A 258 -5.04 -32.06 -37.09
N THR A 259 -4.80 -32.85 -38.15
CA THR A 259 -5.80 -33.75 -38.76
C THR A 259 -5.43 -35.22 -38.64
N ASP A 260 -4.23 -35.53 -38.19
CA ASP A 260 -3.73 -36.92 -38.07
C ASP A 260 -2.76 -37.08 -36.89
N GLY A 261 -2.36 -38.32 -36.61
CA GLY A 261 -1.45 -38.66 -35.52
C GLY A 261 -0.04 -38.06 -35.67
N THR A 262 0.43 -37.78 -36.88
CA THR A 262 1.74 -37.17 -37.13
C THR A 262 1.72 -35.66 -36.70
N ALA A 263 0.69 -34.94 -37.12
CA ALA A 263 0.48 -33.57 -36.73
C ALA A 263 0.21 -33.43 -35.23
N LEU A 264 -0.49 -34.41 -34.64
CA LEU A 264 -0.73 -34.46 -33.18
C LEU A 264 0.58 -34.65 -32.40
N HIS A 265 1.47 -35.51 -32.88
CA HIS A 265 2.77 -35.72 -32.25
C HIS A 265 3.68 -34.47 -32.36
N ALA A 266 3.63 -33.76 -33.49
CA ALA A 266 4.33 -32.50 -33.64
C ALA A 266 3.81 -31.42 -32.65
N LEU A 267 2.51 -31.36 -32.48
CA LEU A 267 1.88 -30.48 -31.47
C LEU A 267 2.34 -30.84 -30.04
N GLU A 268 2.35 -32.14 -29.70
CA GLU A 268 2.81 -32.64 -28.39
C GLU A 268 4.25 -32.18 -28.10
N GLN A 269 5.15 -32.33 -29.06
CA GLN A 269 6.53 -31.87 -28.93
C GLN A 269 6.63 -30.35 -28.76
N ALA A 270 5.87 -29.59 -29.56
CA ALA A 270 5.85 -28.14 -29.51
C ALA A 270 5.35 -27.62 -28.15
N VAL A 271 4.24 -28.17 -27.65
CA VAL A 271 3.65 -27.81 -26.35
C VAL A 271 4.58 -28.16 -25.19
N THR A 272 5.21 -29.34 -25.24
CA THR A 272 6.14 -29.79 -24.19
C THR A 272 7.43 -28.97 -24.15
N ALA A 273 7.89 -28.47 -25.30
CA ALA A 273 9.10 -27.65 -25.40
C ALA A 273 8.87 -26.15 -25.16
N ALA A 274 7.62 -25.68 -25.21
CA ALA A 274 7.30 -24.27 -25.08
C ALA A 274 7.26 -23.84 -23.59
N PRO A 275 7.81 -22.66 -23.24
CA PRO A 275 7.73 -22.13 -21.87
C PRO A 275 6.30 -21.71 -21.49
N TYR A 276 5.45 -21.44 -22.46
CA TYR A 276 4.02 -21.15 -22.32
C TYR A 276 3.29 -21.46 -23.62
N VAL A 277 2.01 -21.76 -23.51
CA VAL A 277 1.13 -22.04 -24.64
C VAL A 277 -0.13 -21.21 -24.51
N ALA A 278 -0.46 -20.42 -25.54
CA ALA A 278 -1.76 -19.74 -25.60
C ALA A 278 -2.82 -20.70 -26.12
N VAL A 279 -3.98 -20.74 -25.49
CA VAL A 279 -5.11 -21.60 -25.85
C VAL A 279 -6.30 -20.73 -26.22
N LEU A 280 -6.85 -20.94 -27.41
CA LEU A 280 -8.10 -20.33 -27.85
C LEU A 280 -9.13 -21.42 -28.11
N ALA A 281 -10.20 -21.42 -27.34
CA ALA A 281 -11.36 -22.27 -27.53
C ALA A 281 -12.53 -21.41 -28.00
N PRO A 282 -13.09 -21.64 -29.20
CA PRO A 282 -14.31 -20.94 -29.62
C PRO A 282 -15.53 -21.41 -28.83
N ASP A 283 -16.58 -20.60 -28.86
CA ASP A 283 -17.85 -20.96 -28.25
C ASP A 283 -18.37 -22.30 -28.84
N GLY A 284 -18.64 -23.24 -27.95
CA GLY A 284 -19.10 -24.58 -28.34
C GLY A 284 -18.08 -25.70 -28.23
N LEU A 285 -16.78 -25.38 -28.03
CA LEU A 285 -15.69 -26.34 -27.86
C LEU A 285 -15.54 -27.36 -29.04
N ASP A 286 -16.00 -27.00 -30.23
CA ASP A 286 -15.90 -27.87 -31.43
C ASP A 286 -14.50 -27.90 -32.04
N ALA A 287 -13.68 -26.94 -31.66
CA ALA A 287 -12.30 -26.81 -32.08
C ALA A 287 -11.44 -26.21 -30.96
N LEU A 288 -10.14 -26.33 -31.10
CA LEU A 288 -9.15 -25.72 -30.21
C LEU A 288 -7.97 -25.20 -31.02
N THR A 289 -7.44 -24.06 -30.68
CA THR A 289 -6.18 -23.55 -31.24
C THR A 289 -5.16 -23.38 -30.11
N LEU A 290 -4.00 -24.00 -30.31
CA LEU A 290 -2.87 -23.88 -29.38
C LEU A 290 -1.73 -23.17 -30.10
N CYS A 291 -1.13 -22.17 -29.45
CA CYS A 291 -0.01 -21.40 -30.01
C CYS A 291 1.18 -21.45 -29.05
N ASP A 292 2.33 -21.92 -29.54
CA ASP A 292 3.60 -22.04 -28.82
C ASP A 292 4.51 -20.81 -28.98
N GLY A 293 4.00 -19.73 -29.60
CA GLY A 293 4.74 -18.54 -29.95
C GLY A 293 5.52 -18.62 -31.27
N LYS A 294 5.57 -19.79 -31.92
CA LYS A 294 6.22 -20.03 -33.24
C LYS A 294 5.23 -20.46 -34.29
N ALA A 295 4.22 -21.22 -33.91
CA ALA A 295 3.14 -21.71 -34.76
C ALA A 295 1.82 -21.76 -33.98
N CYS A 296 0.69 -21.75 -34.71
CA CYS A 296 -0.63 -22.02 -34.18
C CYS A 296 -1.10 -23.39 -34.70
N TYR A 297 -1.56 -24.24 -33.83
CA TYR A 297 -2.05 -25.59 -34.14
C TYR A 297 -3.56 -25.59 -33.99
N ALA A 298 -4.25 -25.75 -35.09
CA ALA A 298 -5.72 -25.79 -35.12
C ALA A 298 -6.21 -27.22 -35.07
N LEU A 299 -7.00 -27.58 -34.07
CA LEU A 299 -7.59 -28.89 -33.87
C LEU A 299 -9.10 -28.79 -34.03
N ALA A 300 -9.68 -29.55 -34.92
CA ALA A 300 -11.12 -29.78 -35.00
C ALA A 300 -11.41 -31.21 -34.56
N TRP A 301 -12.21 -31.38 -33.53
CA TRP A 301 -12.46 -32.70 -32.93
C TRP A 301 -13.01 -33.70 -33.91
N ALA A 302 -13.84 -33.28 -34.85
CA ALA A 302 -14.40 -34.09 -35.88
C ALA A 302 -13.35 -34.71 -36.86
N GLN A 303 -12.14 -34.12 -36.90
CA GLN A 303 -11.05 -34.53 -37.79
C GLN A 303 -10.06 -35.48 -37.12
N LEU A 304 -9.98 -35.47 -35.79
CA LEU A 304 -9.03 -36.29 -35.04
C LEU A 304 -9.43 -37.79 -34.94
N GLY A 305 -10.72 -38.11 -35.09
CA GLY A 305 -11.18 -39.51 -35.05
C GLY A 305 -10.73 -40.24 -33.78
N ASP A 306 -10.07 -41.41 -33.98
CA ASP A 306 -9.59 -42.26 -32.87
C ASP A 306 -8.41 -41.64 -32.11
N ASP A 307 -7.72 -40.62 -32.65
CA ASP A 307 -6.57 -39.98 -32.04
C ASP A 307 -6.98 -38.95 -30.95
N TYR A 308 -8.28 -38.68 -30.80
CA TYR A 308 -8.82 -37.80 -29.74
C TYR A 308 -8.35 -38.18 -28.33
N ASN A 309 -8.30 -39.45 -28.02
CA ASN A 309 -7.84 -39.95 -26.73
C ASN A 309 -6.34 -39.72 -26.47
N ALA A 310 -5.54 -39.60 -27.51
CA ALA A 310 -4.12 -39.25 -27.39
C ALA A 310 -3.95 -37.78 -27.00
N PHE A 311 -4.76 -36.90 -27.59
CA PHE A 311 -4.77 -35.49 -27.25
C PHE A 311 -5.09 -35.22 -25.76
N LEU A 312 -6.08 -35.92 -25.18
CA LEU A 312 -6.45 -35.78 -23.76
C LEU A 312 -5.34 -36.18 -22.77
N ARG A 313 -4.28 -36.83 -23.24
CA ARG A 313 -3.12 -37.22 -22.43
C ARG A 313 -1.96 -36.20 -22.45
N LEU A 314 -2.08 -35.16 -23.25
CA LEU A 314 -1.08 -34.06 -23.23
C LEU A 314 -0.96 -33.49 -21.84
N PRO A 315 0.25 -33.41 -21.26
CA PRO A 315 0.44 -32.82 -19.95
C PRO A 315 0.26 -31.30 -20.04
N VAL A 316 -0.96 -30.83 -19.91
CA VAL A 316 -1.25 -29.39 -19.81
C VAL A 316 -1.14 -29.02 -18.32
N SER A 317 -0.01 -28.46 -17.94
CA SER A 317 0.15 -27.82 -16.65
C SER A 317 -0.50 -26.44 -16.73
N TYR A 318 -1.66 -26.28 -16.10
CA TYR A 318 -2.26 -24.98 -15.94
C TYR A 318 -1.50 -24.20 -14.87
N THR A 319 -0.74 -23.19 -15.27
CA THR A 319 -0.37 -22.08 -14.38
C THR A 319 -1.39 -20.98 -14.59
N HIS A 320 -2.20 -20.75 -13.54
CA HIS A 320 -3.12 -19.61 -13.45
C HIS A 320 -2.38 -18.29 -13.41
#